data_619d4feccd8c20aa5e7bac405d4da25b
#
_entry.id   619d4feccd8c20aa5e7bac405d4da25b
#
_cell.length_a   1.000
_cell.length_b   1.000
_cell.length_c   1.000
_cell.angle_alpha   90.00
_cell.angle_beta   90.00
_cell.angle_gamma   90.00
#
_symmetry.space_group_name_H-M   'P 1'
#
loop_
_entity.id
_entity.type
_entity.pdbx_description
1 polymer ?
#
loop_
_entity_poly.entity_id
_entity_poly.type
_entity_poly.pdbx_seq_one_letter_code
_entity_poly.pdbx_strand_id
1 'polypeptide(L)'
;LLGIYKATGELWDRHVENVLGMEPASFPVYNIYVGFNEETQGQWSAEDMDLLFSYLSRPGATTSEAQEEMLPHLKERLSSGIDFGRLFASKLMAFMGNDELGGYTYRFTRTELFVKLCMVICNVFYYGCMLLAIRGIFALRHSSRLSACLLPPLYMLGLTLAHMLVEVSSRYHYSIIPVIIILAAFALGGSEKSRRSA
;
A
#
# COMPACT_ATOMS: atom_id res chain seq x y z
N LEU A 1 -11.62 2.66 17.26
CA LEU A 1 -10.56 2.86 16.26
C LEU A 1 -11.07 3.72 15.09
N LEU A 2 -12.20 3.39 14.45
CA LEU A 2 -12.76 4.16 13.33
C LEU A 2 -13.09 5.63 13.73
N GLY A 3 -13.63 5.84 14.94
CA GLY A 3 -13.93 7.18 15.46
C GLY A 3 -12.68 8.01 15.73
N ILE A 4 -11.58 7.39 16.19
CA ILE A 4 -10.30 8.07 16.41
C ILE A 4 -9.69 8.47 15.06
N TYR A 5 -9.71 7.56 14.07
CA TYR A 5 -9.21 7.83 12.73
C TYR A 5 -9.96 8.99 12.06
N LYS A 6 -11.30 9.01 12.16
CA LYS A 6 -12.11 10.09 11.62
C LYS A 6 -11.81 11.42 12.32
N ALA A 7 -11.73 11.43 13.65
CA ALA A 7 -11.43 12.64 14.41
C ALA A 7 -10.02 13.19 14.14
N THR A 8 -9.02 12.32 14.02
CA THR A 8 -7.65 12.75 13.67
C THR A 8 -7.54 13.24 12.23
N GLY A 9 -8.27 12.63 11.29
CA GLY A 9 -8.37 13.11 9.92
C GLY A 9 -8.98 14.50 9.86
N GLU A 10 -10.14 14.70 10.48
CA GLU A 10 -10.81 16.02 10.53
C GLU A 10 -9.96 17.12 11.21
N LEU A 11 -9.19 16.75 12.25
CA LEU A 11 -8.27 17.70 12.91
C LEU A 11 -7.10 18.07 11.99
N TRP A 12 -6.56 17.10 11.25
CA TRP A 12 -5.50 17.33 10.28
C TRP A 12 -5.98 18.18 9.12
N ASP A 13 -7.14 17.87 8.55
CA ASP A 13 -7.74 18.62 7.44
C ASP A 13 -8.00 20.08 7.83
N ARG A 14 -8.58 20.33 9.01
CA ARG A 14 -8.73 21.69 9.55
C ARG A 14 -7.38 22.39 9.78
N HIS A 15 -6.35 21.65 10.21
CA HIS A 15 -5.03 22.23 10.40
C HIS A 15 -4.43 22.66 9.06
N VAL A 16 -4.51 21.82 8.04
CA VAL A 16 -4.03 22.11 6.68
C VAL A 16 -4.77 23.32 6.10
N GLU A 17 -6.09 23.35 6.20
CA GLU A 17 -6.91 24.45 5.73
C GLU A 17 -6.57 25.77 6.44
N ASN A 18 -6.48 25.76 7.78
CA ASN A 18 -6.23 26.96 8.58
C ASN A 18 -4.77 27.49 8.46
N VAL A 19 -3.79 26.57 8.31
CA VAL A 19 -2.35 26.95 8.30
C VAL A 19 -1.85 27.23 6.89
N LEU A 20 -2.30 26.44 5.91
CA LEU A 20 -1.81 26.52 4.53
C LEU A 20 -2.80 27.25 3.60
N GLY A 21 -4.03 27.50 4.03
CA GLY A 21 -5.09 28.08 3.19
C GLY A 21 -5.43 27.21 1.98
N MET A 22 -5.13 25.91 2.08
CA MET A 22 -5.34 24.94 1.01
C MET A 22 -6.43 23.95 1.43
N GLU A 23 -7.34 23.64 0.52
CA GLU A 23 -8.29 22.55 0.71
C GLU A 23 -7.54 21.22 0.75
N PRO A 24 -7.79 20.33 1.74
CA PRO A 24 -7.12 19.04 1.82
C PRO A 24 -7.36 18.22 0.56
N ALA A 25 -6.31 17.86 -0.15
CA ALA A 25 -6.39 17.08 -1.37
C ALA A 25 -6.54 15.58 -1.05
N SER A 26 -7.72 15.20 -0.52
CA SER A 26 -8.08 13.79 -0.31
C SER A 26 -9.04 13.34 -1.40
N PHE A 27 -8.68 12.29 -2.14
CA PHE A 27 -9.45 11.78 -3.28
C PHE A 27 -9.90 10.32 -3.09
N PRO A 28 -10.72 10.00 -2.06
CA PRO A 28 -11.10 8.61 -1.78
C PRO A 28 -11.88 7.95 -2.92
N VAL A 29 -12.81 8.66 -3.56
CA VAL A 29 -13.60 8.12 -4.67
C VAL A 29 -12.71 7.84 -5.89
N TYR A 30 -11.81 8.77 -6.20
CA TYR A 30 -10.81 8.60 -7.25
C TYR A 30 -9.90 7.39 -6.97
N ASN A 31 -9.38 7.27 -5.76
CA ASN A 31 -8.49 6.16 -5.40
C ASN A 31 -9.21 4.80 -5.49
N ILE A 32 -10.49 4.73 -5.15
CA ILE A 32 -11.31 3.53 -5.35
C ILE A 32 -11.54 3.30 -6.85
N TYR A 33 -11.87 4.35 -7.60
CA TYR A 33 -12.11 4.26 -9.04
C TYR A 33 -10.89 3.70 -9.78
N VAL A 34 -9.69 4.22 -9.53
CA VAL A 34 -8.43 3.69 -10.05
C VAL A 34 -8.19 2.26 -9.57
N GLY A 35 -8.46 1.98 -8.29
CA GLY A 35 -8.30 0.67 -7.70
C GLY A 35 -9.08 -0.45 -8.37
N PHE A 36 -10.18 -0.13 -9.05
CA PHE A 36 -11.00 -1.09 -9.82
C PHE A 36 -10.80 -1.01 -11.33
N ASN A 37 -9.72 -0.38 -11.80
CA ASN A 37 -9.35 -0.38 -13.20
C ASN A 37 -8.62 -1.69 -13.56
N GLU A 38 -9.28 -2.57 -14.35
CA GLU A 38 -8.70 -3.85 -14.77
C GLU A 38 -7.55 -3.68 -15.75
N GLU A 39 -7.61 -2.69 -16.65
CA GLU A 39 -6.59 -2.46 -17.67
C GLU A 39 -5.25 -2.10 -17.04
N THR A 40 -5.27 -1.26 -15.99
CA THR A 40 -4.08 -0.87 -15.25
C THR A 40 -3.81 -1.77 -14.04
N GLN A 41 -4.64 -2.80 -13.82
CA GLN A 41 -4.54 -3.70 -12.67
C GLN A 41 -4.62 -2.96 -11.33
N GLY A 42 -5.44 -1.93 -11.28
CA GLY A 42 -5.62 -1.10 -10.09
C GLY A 42 -4.46 -0.15 -9.79
N GLN A 43 -3.55 0.05 -10.74
CA GLN A 43 -2.45 1.01 -10.64
C GLN A 43 -2.84 2.35 -11.26
N TRP A 44 -2.07 3.38 -10.95
CA TRP A 44 -2.25 4.73 -11.50
C TRP A 44 -2.36 4.72 -13.03
N SER A 45 -3.27 5.54 -13.54
CA SER A 45 -3.52 5.75 -14.97
C SER A 45 -3.57 7.25 -15.26
N ALA A 46 -2.92 7.66 -16.35
CA ALA A 46 -3.01 9.04 -16.83
C ALA A 46 -4.45 9.38 -17.25
N GLU A 47 -5.16 8.44 -17.89
CA GLU A 47 -6.53 8.63 -18.34
C GLU A 47 -7.49 8.83 -17.16
N ASP A 48 -7.38 8.00 -16.11
CA ASP A 48 -8.18 8.16 -14.89
C ASP A 48 -7.88 9.50 -14.18
N MET A 49 -6.61 9.95 -14.22
CA MET A 49 -6.20 11.23 -13.66
C MET A 49 -6.75 12.39 -14.48
N ASP A 50 -6.71 12.30 -15.81
CA ASP A 50 -7.24 13.33 -16.69
C ASP A 50 -8.76 13.51 -16.50
N LEU A 51 -9.48 12.41 -16.24
CA LEU A 51 -10.90 12.47 -15.88
C LEU A 51 -11.11 13.30 -14.61
N LEU A 52 -10.36 13.01 -13.53
CA LEU A 52 -10.43 13.79 -12.29
C LEU A 52 -10.11 15.28 -12.53
N PHE A 53 -9.02 15.55 -13.27
CA PHE A 53 -8.63 16.93 -13.59
C PHE A 53 -9.65 17.67 -14.45
N SER A 54 -10.42 16.99 -15.30
CA SER A 54 -11.49 17.60 -16.08
C SER A 54 -12.58 18.21 -15.20
N TYR A 55 -12.79 17.67 -14.00
CA TYR A 55 -13.71 18.22 -13.00
C TYR A 55 -13.05 19.31 -12.17
N LEU A 56 -11.84 19.09 -11.68
CA LEU A 56 -11.10 20.04 -10.84
C LEU A 56 -10.74 21.34 -11.56
N SER A 57 -10.56 21.31 -12.88
CA SER A 57 -10.21 22.49 -13.68
C SER A 57 -11.37 23.43 -13.96
N ARG A 58 -12.60 23.10 -13.58
CA ARG A 58 -13.76 23.97 -13.74
C ARG A 58 -13.65 25.16 -12.79
N PRO A 59 -13.97 26.40 -13.23
CA PRO A 59 -13.92 27.56 -12.36
C PRO A 59 -14.79 27.39 -11.11
N GLY A 60 -14.19 27.52 -9.93
CA GLY A 60 -14.88 27.38 -8.64
C GLY A 60 -15.17 25.94 -8.21
N ALA A 61 -14.67 24.95 -8.92
CA ALA A 61 -14.85 23.55 -8.51
C ALA A 61 -14.09 23.25 -7.21
N THR A 62 -14.77 22.55 -6.31
CA THR A 62 -14.18 22.04 -5.07
C THR A 62 -13.78 20.58 -5.23
N THR A 63 -12.86 20.12 -4.36
CA THR A 63 -12.47 18.71 -4.30
C THR A 63 -13.68 17.80 -4.04
N SER A 64 -14.61 18.22 -3.20
CA SER A 64 -15.81 17.46 -2.88
C SER A 64 -16.73 17.29 -4.09
N GLU A 65 -16.96 18.35 -4.85
CA GLU A 65 -17.77 18.29 -6.09
C GLU A 65 -17.14 17.38 -7.13
N ALA A 66 -15.82 17.47 -7.34
CA ALA A 66 -15.11 16.57 -8.25
C ALA A 66 -15.24 15.09 -7.84
N GLN A 67 -15.22 14.78 -6.54
CA GLN A 67 -15.45 13.44 -6.02
C GLN A 67 -16.90 12.95 -6.26
N GLU A 68 -17.89 13.82 -6.09
CA GLU A 68 -19.28 13.50 -6.38
C GLU A 68 -19.51 13.21 -7.85
N GLU A 69 -18.89 13.97 -8.75
CA GLU A 69 -18.94 13.76 -10.20
C GLU A 69 -18.28 12.45 -10.63
N MET A 70 -17.33 11.94 -9.86
CA MET A 70 -16.70 10.63 -10.12
C MET A 70 -17.54 9.43 -9.65
N LEU A 71 -18.53 9.62 -8.77
CA LEU A 71 -19.35 8.50 -8.27
C LEU A 71 -20.10 7.72 -9.35
N PRO A 72 -20.73 8.37 -10.37
CA PRO A 72 -21.35 7.64 -11.49
C PRO A 72 -20.35 6.75 -12.23
N HIS A 73 -19.16 7.25 -12.52
CA HIS A 73 -18.11 6.50 -13.21
C HIS A 73 -17.62 5.31 -12.39
N LEU A 74 -17.47 5.47 -11.06
CA LEU A 74 -17.16 4.38 -10.16
C LEU A 74 -18.25 3.30 -10.19
N LYS A 75 -19.52 3.70 -10.13
CA LYS A 75 -20.65 2.75 -10.20
C LYS A 75 -20.69 2.00 -11.53
N GLU A 76 -20.48 2.69 -12.64
CA GLU A 76 -20.40 2.10 -13.97
C GLU A 76 -19.26 1.08 -14.03
N ARG A 77 -18.05 1.46 -13.59
CA ARG A 77 -16.87 0.55 -13.55
C ARG A 77 -17.14 -0.68 -12.71
N LEU A 78 -17.73 -0.55 -11.51
CA LEU A 78 -18.08 -1.68 -10.66
C LEU A 78 -19.16 -2.60 -11.26
N SER A 79 -20.02 -2.06 -12.14
CA SER A 79 -21.06 -2.82 -12.82
C SER A 79 -20.62 -3.45 -14.14
N SER A 80 -19.42 -3.16 -14.63
CA SER A 80 -18.92 -3.61 -15.95
C SER A 80 -18.53 -5.10 -16.01
N GLY A 81 -18.68 -5.86 -14.92
CA GLY A 81 -18.38 -7.28 -14.88
C GLY A 81 -16.91 -7.60 -14.61
N ILE A 82 -16.29 -6.87 -13.69
CA ILE A 82 -14.89 -7.03 -13.28
C ILE A 82 -14.58 -8.46 -12.84
N ASP A 83 -13.48 -9.03 -13.35
CA ASP A 83 -12.89 -10.24 -12.78
C ASP A 83 -12.09 -9.89 -11.50
N PHE A 84 -12.81 -9.86 -10.37
CA PHE A 84 -12.22 -9.54 -9.06
C PHE A 84 -11.08 -10.49 -8.68
N GLY A 85 -11.15 -11.76 -9.08
CA GLY A 85 -10.11 -12.74 -8.77
C GLY A 85 -8.78 -12.36 -9.43
N ARG A 86 -8.85 -12.06 -10.73
CA ARG A 86 -7.68 -11.63 -11.51
C ARG A 86 -7.17 -10.27 -11.04
N LEU A 87 -8.07 -9.31 -10.83
CA LEU A 87 -7.71 -7.96 -10.39
C LEU A 87 -6.99 -8.00 -9.04
N PHE A 88 -7.54 -8.69 -8.04
CA PHE A 88 -6.93 -8.76 -6.71
C PHE A 88 -5.61 -9.54 -6.71
N ALA A 89 -5.49 -10.60 -7.50
CA ALA A 89 -4.21 -11.30 -7.67
C ALA A 89 -3.15 -10.36 -8.28
N SER A 90 -3.49 -9.59 -9.31
CA SER A 90 -2.58 -8.62 -9.93
C SER A 90 -2.20 -7.50 -8.96
N LYS A 91 -3.16 -6.98 -8.19
CA LYS A 91 -2.91 -5.96 -7.16
C LYS A 91 -2.01 -6.48 -6.04
N LEU A 92 -2.21 -7.71 -5.60
CA LEU A 92 -1.35 -8.34 -4.60
C LEU A 92 0.09 -8.49 -5.11
N MET A 93 0.24 -8.87 -6.37
CA MET A 93 1.55 -8.93 -7.03
C MET A 93 2.19 -7.54 -7.17
N ALA A 94 1.42 -6.51 -7.53
CA ALA A 94 1.92 -5.13 -7.58
C ALA A 94 2.32 -4.61 -6.20
N PHE A 95 1.57 -4.97 -5.15
CA PHE A 95 1.83 -4.50 -3.78
C PHE A 95 2.98 -5.23 -3.09
N MET A 96 3.08 -6.56 -3.27
CA MET A 96 4.03 -7.41 -2.54
C MET A 96 5.07 -8.12 -3.43
N GLY A 97 4.90 -8.05 -4.75
CA GLY A 97 5.60 -8.94 -5.66
C GLY A 97 7.08 -8.60 -5.87
N ASN A 98 7.47 -7.33 -5.74
CA ASN A 98 8.87 -6.94 -5.90
C ASN A 98 9.18 -5.63 -5.19
N ASP A 99 10.47 -5.42 -4.89
CA ASP A 99 10.99 -4.15 -4.40
C ASP A 99 11.59 -3.37 -5.58
N GLU A 100 10.99 -2.23 -5.91
CA GLU A 100 11.43 -1.34 -6.98
C GLU A 100 12.49 -0.32 -6.53
N LEU A 101 12.89 -0.32 -5.23
CA LEU A 101 13.83 0.67 -4.69
C LEU A 101 15.12 0.73 -5.52
N GLY A 102 15.65 -0.43 -5.90
CA GLY A 102 16.84 -0.52 -6.75
C GLY A 102 16.68 0.14 -8.11
N GLY A 103 15.46 0.18 -8.65
CA GLY A 103 15.14 0.82 -9.92
C GLY A 103 15.32 2.33 -9.88
N TYR A 104 15.08 2.98 -8.73
CA TYR A 104 15.25 4.43 -8.59
C TYR A 104 16.70 4.90 -8.70
N THR A 105 17.66 3.99 -8.67
CA THR A 105 19.08 4.31 -8.88
C THR A 105 19.35 4.89 -10.27
N TYR A 106 18.45 4.70 -11.26
CA TYR A 106 18.56 5.34 -12.57
C TYR A 106 18.65 6.88 -12.48
N ARG A 107 18.17 7.48 -11.41
CA ARG A 107 18.27 8.93 -11.16
C ARG A 107 19.70 9.39 -10.91
N PHE A 108 20.56 8.49 -10.44
CA PHE A 108 21.96 8.79 -10.06
C PHE A 108 22.96 8.24 -11.06
N THR A 109 22.58 7.26 -11.88
CA THR A 109 23.43 6.65 -12.87
C THR A 109 22.64 6.22 -14.09
N ARG A 110 23.25 6.33 -15.28
CA ARG A 110 22.69 5.83 -16.55
C ARG A 110 23.18 4.43 -16.92
N THR A 111 24.04 3.84 -16.08
CA THR A 111 24.59 2.50 -16.35
C THR A 111 23.51 1.45 -16.07
N GLU A 112 22.92 0.93 -17.12
CA GLU A 112 21.82 -0.04 -17.05
C GLU A 112 22.18 -1.29 -16.22
N LEU A 113 23.41 -1.79 -16.38
CA LEU A 113 23.92 -2.92 -15.61
C LEU A 113 23.90 -2.64 -14.10
N PHE A 114 24.33 -1.44 -13.69
CA PHE A 114 24.35 -1.05 -12.28
C PHE A 114 22.92 -0.99 -11.70
N VAL A 115 21.96 -0.40 -12.44
CA VAL A 115 20.56 -0.35 -12.03
C VAL A 115 19.99 -1.76 -11.86
N LYS A 116 20.20 -2.66 -12.84
CA LYS A 116 19.77 -4.05 -12.76
C LYS A 116 20.39 -4.78 -11.56
N LEU A 117 21.69 -4.57 -11.29
CA LEU A 117 22.34 -5.17 -10.13
C LEU A 117 21.73 -4.68 -8.81
N CYS A 118 21.48 -3.38 -8.68
CA CYS A 118 20.82 -2.81 -7.51
C CYS A 118 19.40 -3.39 -7.33
N MET A 119 18.62 -3.53 -8.41
CA MET A 119 17.29 -4.14 -8.35
C MET A 119 17.38 -5.60 -7.86
N VAL A 120 18.31 -6.38 -8.39
CA VAL A 120 18.49 -7.77 -7.94
C VAL A 120 18.86 -7.84 -6.46
N ILE A 121 19.81 -7.02 -6.01
CA ILE A 121 20.24 -6.99 -4.60
C ILE A 121 19.08 -6.62 -3.69
N CYS A 122 18.32 -5.56 -4.01
CA CYS A 122 17.16 -5.13 -3.23
C CYS A 122 16.10 -6.24 -3.16
N ASN A 123 15.79 -6.87 -4.27
CA ASN A 123 14.80 -7.94 -4.30
C ASN A 123 15.26 -9.20 -3.54
N VAL A 124 16.52 -9.61 -3.65
CA VAL A 124 17.07 -10.72 -2.86
C VAL A 124 16.96 -10.43 -1.37
N PHE A 125 17.30 -9.22 -0.94
CA PHE A 125 17.15 -8.79 0.45
C PHE A 125 15.68 -8.79 0.88
N TYR A 126 14.79 -8.21 0.07
CA TYR A 126 13.36 -8.15 0.34
C TYR A 126 12.74 -9.54 0.52
N TYR A 127 12.97 -10.45 -0.43
CA TYR A 127 12.47 -11.82 -0.33
C TYR A 127 13.08 -12.58 0.84
N GLY A 128 14.35 -12.35 1.16
CA GLY A 128 14.99 -12.91 2.35
C GLY A 128 14.27 -12.47 3.63
N CYS A 129 13.96 -11.19 3.76
CA CYS A 129 13.18 -10.65 4.88
C CYS A 129 11.76 -11.23 4.92
N MET A 130 11.09 -11.36 3.77
CA MET A 130 9.75 -11.95 3.68
C MET A 130 9.73 -13.42 4.15
N LEU A 131 10.70 -14.23 3.71
CA LEU A 131 10.82 -15.63 4.16
C LEU A 131 11.06 -15.72 5.67
N LEU A 132 11.92 -14.85 6.21
CA LEU A 132 12.14 -14.77 7.65
C LEU A 132 10.88 -14.30 8.39
N ALA A 133 10.13 -13.35 7.84
CA ALA A 133 8.88 -12.88 8.45
C ALA A 133 7.83 -14.00 8.49
N ILE A 134 7.67 -14.77 7.40
CA ILE A 134 6.80 -15.95 7.37
C ILE A 134 7.20 -16.94 8.48
N ARG A 135 8.49 -17.28 8.60
CA ARG A 135 9.00 -18.13 9.67
C ARG A 135 8.72 -17.51 11.06
N GLY A 136 8.84 -16.20 11.19
CA GLY A 136 8.54 -15.46 12.41
C GLY A 136 7.08 -15.61 12.83
N ILE A 137 6.14 -15.49 11.89
CA ILE A 137 4.70 -15.72 12.14
C ILE A 137 4.46 -17.13 12.68
N PHE A 138 5.09 -18.16 12.08
CA PHE A 138 4.97 -19.53 12.57
C PHE A 138 5.59 -19.72 13.97
N ALA A 139 6.68 -19.02 14.29
CA ALA A 139 7.29 -19.06 15.61
C ALA A 139 6.40 -18.40 16.68
N LEU A 140 5.68 -17.33 16.32
CA LEU A 140 4.79 -16.61 17.22
C LEU A 140 3.60 -17.45 17.72
N ARG A 141 3.09 -18.38 16.90
CA ARG A 141 1.95 -19.23 17.31
C ARG A 141 2.22 -20.08 18.55
N HIS A 142 3.48 -20.31 18.88
CA HIS A 142 3.90 -21.04 20.09
C HIS A 142 4.31 -20.12 21.24
N SER A 143 4.12 -18.81 21.09
CA SER A 143 4.48 -17.83 22.13
C SER A 143 3.36 -17.70 23.15
N SER A 144 3.72 -17.65 24.44
CA SER A 144 2.80 -17.34 25.53
C SER A 144 2.28 -15.89 25.50
N ARG A 145 2.89 -15.02 24.70
CA ARG A 145 2.50 -13.61 24.51
C ARG A 145 1.76 -13.38 23.18
N LEU A 146 0.98 -14.34 22.74
CA LEU A 146 0.32 -14.36 21.44
C LEU A 146 -0.44 -13.06 21.14
N SER A 147 -1.17 -12.51 22.10
CA SER A 147 -2.02 -11.32 21.89
C SER A 147 -1.23 -10.09 21.46
N ALA A 148 -0.07 -9.82 22.09
CA ALA A 148 0.78 -8.69 21.70
C ALA A 148 1.52 -8.93 20.38
N CYS A 149 1.82 -10.19 20.08
CA CYS A 149 2.55 -10.59 18.89
C CYS A 149 1.68 -10.64 17.62
N LEU A 150 0.34 -10.62 17.76
CA LEU A 150 -0.59 -10.62 16.62
C LEU A 150 -0.75 -9.25 15.95
N LEU A 151 -0.43 -8.15 16.64
CA LEU A 151 -0.61 -6.81 16.09
C LEU A 151 0.15 -6.57 14.78
N PRO A 152 1.43 -6.93 14.64
CA PRO A 152 2.16 -6.76 13.38
C PRO A 152 1.53 -7.50 12.19
N PRO A 153 1.22 -8.81 12.25
CA PRO A 153 0.60 -9.50 11.12
C PRO A 153 -0.82 -9.01 10.84
N LEU A 154 -1.59 -8.59 11.84
CA LEU A 154 -2.92 -8.00 11.63
C LEU A 154 -2.83 -6.64 10.94
N TYR A 155 -1.86 -5.80 11.30
CA TYR A 155 -1.60 -4.54 10.61
C TYR A 155 -1.25 -4.78 9.13
N MET A 156 -0.33 -5.71 8.86
CA MET A 156 0.07 -6.07 7.50
C MET A 156 -1.13 -6.59 6.68
N LEU A 157 -1.95 -7.48 7.26
CA LEU A 157 -3.16 -7.98 6.62
C LEU A 157 -4.17 -6.86 6.35
N GLY A 158 -4.46 -6.01 7.34
CA GLY A 158 -5.40 -4.91 7.21
C GLY A 158 -4.97 -3.91 6.13
N LEU A 159 -3.68 -3.56 6.07
CA LEU A 159 -3.17 -2.67 5.05
C LEU A 159 -3.23 -3.31 3.65
N THR A 160 -2.87 -4.59 3.54
CA THR A 160 -2.99 -5.33 2.27
C THR A 160 -4.44 -5.35 1.78
N LEU A 161 -5.41 -5.65 2.65
CA LEU A 161 -6.83 -5.64 2.31
C LEU A 161 -7.32 -4.24 1.91
N ALA A 162 -6.85 -3.19 2.58
CA ALA A 162 -7.18 -1.82 2.21
C ALA A 162 -6.70 -1.50 0.78
N HIS A 163 -5.47 -1.89 0.43
CA HIS A 163 -4.95 -1.69 -0.93
C HIS A 163 -5.62 -2.57 -1.99
N MET A 164 -6.34 -3.62 -1.62
CA MET A 164 -7.19 -4.33 -2.60
C MET A 164 -8.38 -3.48 -3.06
N LEU A 165 -8.84 -2.53 -2.25
CA LEU A 165 -10.00 -1.67 -2.54
C LEU A 165 -9.63 -0.34 -3.22
N VAL A 166 -8.41 0.17 -3.01
CA VAL A 166 -7.96 1.45 -3.54
C VAL A 166 -6.83 1.25 -4.56
N GLU A 167 -6.39 2.33 -5.19
CA GLU A 167 -5.16 2.33 -6.02
C GLU A 167 -4.02 1.59 -5.34
N VAL A 168 -3.27 0.81 -6.12
CA VAL A 168 -2.10 0.07 -5.64
C VAL A 168 -0.83 0.50 -6.39
N SER A 169 0.28 0.52 -5.67
CA SER A 169 1.61 0.74 -6.24
C SER A 169 2.64 -0.05 -5.44
N SER A 170 3.69 -0.51 -6.09
CA SER A 170 4.83 -1.19 -5.46
C SER A 170 5.44 -0.41 -4.30
N ARG A 171 5.49 0.93 -4.40
CA ARG A 171 6.01 1.79 -3.31
C ARG A 171 5.17 1.76 -2.03
N TYR A 172 3.92 1.34 -2.07
CA TYR A 172 3.05 1.34 -0.88
C TYR A 172 3.42 0.22 0.11
N HIS A 173 4.11 -0.83 -0.32
CA HIS A 173 4.59 -1.87 0.58
C HIS A 173 5.66 -1.38 1.57
N TYR A 174 6.30 -0.23 1.33
CA TYR A 174 7.28 0.33 2.28
C TYR A 174 6.68 0.63 3.65
N SER A 175 5.38 0.86 3.73
CA SER A 175 4.67 1.03 5.00
C SER A 175 4.63 -0.24 5.85
N ILE A 176 4.80 -1.43 5.25
CA ILE A 176 4.84 -2.72 5.95
C ILE A 176 6.27 -3.24 6.18
N ILE A 177 7.29 -2.64 5.59
CA ILE A 177 8.70 -3.07 5.77
C ILE A 177 9.11 -3.13 7.25
N PRO A 178 8.81 -2.12 8.11
CA PRO A 178 9.12 -2.21 9.53
C PRO A 178 8.48 -3.44 10.20
N VAL A 179 7.26 -3.79 9.80
CA VAL A 179 6.55 -4.96 10.31
C VAL A 179 7.21 -6.25 9.86
N ILE A 180 7.62 -6.33 8.58
CA ILE A 180 8.36 -7.47 8.04
C ILE A 180 9.67 -7.68 8.82
N ILE A 181 10.41 -6.59 9.12
CA ILE A 181 11.66 -6.65 9.91
C ILE A 181 11.38 -7.16 11.33
N ILE A 182 10.35 -6.67 11.99
CA ILE A 182 9.96 -7.13 13.34
C ILE A 182 9.64 -8.64 13.31
N LEU A 183 8.85 -9.09 12.35
CA LEU A 183 8.50 -10.50 12.20
C LEU A 183 9.74 -11.37 11.89
N ALA A 184 10.64 -10.88 11.04
CA ALA A 184 11.91 -11.55 10.75
C ALA A 184 12.79 -11.68 12.01
N ALA A 185 12.83 -10.66 12.86
CA ALA A 185 13.57 -10.70 14.12
C ALA A 185 13.05 -11.79 15.07
N PHE A 186 11.75 -12.04 15.12
CA PHE A 186 11.17 -13.16 15.89
C PHE A 186 11.65 -14.53 15.38
N ALA A 187 11.85 -14.68 14.08
CA ALA A 187 12.40 -15.93 13.51
C ALA A 187 13.82 -16.21 13.99
N LEU A 188 14.63 -15.18 14.16
CA LEU A 188 16.02 -15.28 14.60
C LEU A 188 16.13 -15.48 16.12
N GLY A 189 15.33 -14.74 16.90
CA GLY A 189 15.34 -14.82 18.38
C GLY A 189 14.80 -16.15 18.93
N GLY A 190 13.85 -16.80 18.25
CA GLY A 190 13.33 -18.12 18.65
C GLY A 190 14.36 -19.24 18.58
N SER A 191 15.36 -19.13 17.70
CA SER A 191 16.44 -20.11 17.52
C SER A 191 17.42 -20.16 18.71
N GLU A 192 17.58 -19.05 19.43
CA GLU A 192 18.55 -18.97 20.55
C GLU A 192 18.05 -19.66 21.82
N LYS A 193 16.73 -19.63 22.07
CA LYS A 193 16.13 -20.33 23.22
C LYS A 193 16.22 -21.86 23.09
N SER A 194 16.08 -22.39 21.87
CA SER A 194 16.21 -23.84 21.62
C SER A 194 17.64 -24.36 21.81
N ARG A 195 18.66 -23.51 21.55
CA ARG A 195 20.08 -23.88 21.74
C ARG A 195 20.54 -23.84 23.19
N ARG A 196 19.87 -23.08 24.07
CA ARG A 196 20.22 -22.99 25.50
C ARG A 196 19.53 -24.06 26.36
N SER A 197 18.58 -24.80 25.79
CA SER A 197 17.84 -25.88 26.46
C SER A 197 18.24 -27.29 25.98
N ALA A 198 19.19 -27.41 25.07
CA ALA A 198 19.83 -28.63 24.62
C ALA A 198 21.27 -28.73 25.16
#